data_f6d19a6da97daf3e6e605308ec3421ca
#
_entry.id   f6d19a6da97daf3e6e605308ec3421ca
#
_cell.length_a   1.000
_cell.length_b   1.000
_cell.length_c   1.000
_cell.angle_alpha   90.00
_cell.angle_beta   90.00
_cell.angle_gamma   90.00
#
_symmetry.space_group_name_H-M   'P 1'
#
loop_
_entity.id
_entity.type
_entity.pdbx_description
1 polymer ?
#
loop_
_entity_poly.entity_id
_entity_poly.type
_entity_poly.pdbx_seq_one_letter_code
_entity_poly.pdbx_strand_id
1 'polypeptide(L)' 'MKKVIKIDVDCANCAEKCERIISEIEGVESATISFMTQKLTIKAPEEKMNDILKEAVEKISKADPDTVLYVEG' A
#
# COMPACT_ATOMS: atom_id res chain seq x y z
N MET A 1 8.48 -10.16 -6.67
CA MET A 1 8.77 -8.87 -7.26
C MET A 1 8.47 -7.75 -6.29
N LYS A 2 9.21 -6.67 -6.36
CA LYS A 2 9.08 -5.54 -5.46
C LYS A 2 8.57 -4.32 -6.21
N LYS A 3 7.54 -3.69 -5.71
CA LYS A 3 6.97 -2.49 -6.32
C LYS A 3 7.00 -1.35 -5.31
N VAL A 4 7.50 -0.19 -5.72
CA VAL A 4 7.52 1.00 -4.89
C VAL A 4 6.57 2.02 -5.51
N ILE A 5 5.62 2.50 -4.73
CA ILE A 5 4.68 3.52 -5.18
C ILE A 5 4.66 4.68 -4.19
N LYS A 6 4.28 5.84 -4.69
CA LYS A 6 4.16 7.01 -3.85
C LYS A 6 2.84 6.96 -3.07
N ILE A 7 2.90 7.41 -1.82
CA ILE A 7 1.72 7.43 -0.97
C ILE A 7 1.68 8.76 -0.23
N ASP A 8 0.49 9.27 0.00
CA ASP A 8 0.29 10.49 0.77
C ASP A 8 -0.42 10.12 2.06
N VAL A 9 0.30 10.18 3.16
CA VAL A 9 -0.21 9.81 4.48
C VAL A 9 0.17 10.89 5.49
N ASP A 10 -0.81 11.28 6.31
CA ASP A 10 -0.65 12.42 7.22
C ASP A 10 -0.01 12.09 8.55
N CYS A 11 -0.06 10.86 9.00
CA CYS A 11 0.53 10.51 10.29
C CYS A 11 1.10 9.10 10.29
N ALA A 12 2.02 8.87 11.24
CA ALA A 12 2.69 7.58 11.36
C ALA A 12 1.71 6.44 11.70
N ASN A 13 0.70 6.72 12.51
CA ASN A 13 -0.31 5.72 12.85
C ASN A 13 -1.09 5.30 11.62
N CYS A 14 -1.41 6.24 10.75
CA CYS A 14 -2.10 5.95 9.49
C CYS A 14 -1.22 5.11 8.59
N ALA A 15 0.07 5.41 8.55
CA ALA A 15 1.01 4.63 7.75
C ALA A 15 1.06 3.18 8.24
N GLU A 16 1.15 2.96 9.55
CA GLU A 16 1.15 1.62 10.12
C GLU A 16 -0.13 0.86 9.81
N LYS A 17 -1.26 1.55 9.92
CA LYS A 17 -2.56 0.96 9.65
C LYS A 17 -2.65 0.51 8.19
N CYS A 18 -2.23 1.38 7.27
CA CYS A 18 -2.24 1.05 5.85
C CYS A 18 -1.29 -0.09 5.53
N GLU A 19 -0.12 -0.11 6.16
CA GLU A 19 0.84 -1.19 5.99
C GLU A 19 0.24 -2.52 6.41
N ARG A 20 -0.46 -2.55 7.53
CA ARG A 20 -1.12 -3.76 8.01
C ARG A 20 -2.21 -4.21 7.04
N ILE A 21 -3.04 -3.28 6.59
CA ILE A 21 -4.12 -3.59 5.65
C ILE A 21 -3.55 -4.23 4.39
N ILE A 22 -2.51 -3.66 3.84
CA ILE A 22 -1.90 -4.16 2.61
C ILE A 22 -1.23 -5.52 2.85
N SER A 23 -0.56 -5.69 3.97
CA SER A 23 0.12 -6.96 4.27
C SER A 23 -0.84 -8.11 4.45
N GLU A 24 -2.12 -7.84 4.76
CA GLU A 24 -3.14 -8.86 4.90
C GLU A 24 -3.78 -9.27 3.58
N ILE A 25 -3.50 -8.55 2.51
CA ILE A 25 -4.03 -8.88 1.19
C ILE A 25 -3.42 -10.19 0.71
N GLU A 26 -4.26 -11.09 0.21
CA GLU A 26 -3.79 -12.36 -0.32
C GLU A 26 -2.84 -12.14 -1.49
N GLY A 27 -1.71 -12.81 -1.45
CA GLY A 27 -0.68 -12.70 -2.47
C GLY A 27 0.46 -11.76 -2.08
N VAL A 28 0.26 -10.92 -1.07
CA VAL A 28 1.31 -10.00 -0.61
C VAL A 28 2.26 -10.74 0.31
N GLU A 29 3.54 -10.76 -0.04
CA GLU A 29 4.57 -11.36 0.81
C GLU A 29 4.94 -10.42 1.94
N SER A 30 5.07 -9.14 1.64
CA SER A 30 5.34 -8.12 2.65
C SER A 30 4.98 -6.74 2.11
N ALA A 31 4.72 -5.82 3.02
CA ALA A 31 4.42 -4.43 2.68
C ALA A 31 5.09 -3.53 3.71
N THR A 32 5.70 -2.46 3.25
CA THR A 32 6.38 -1.50 4.11
C THR A 32 6.03 -0.10 3.65
N ILE A 33 5.66 0.76 4.59
CA ILE A 33 5.39 2.16 4.30
C ILE A 33 6.41 3.01 5.04
N SER A 34 7.09 3.89 4.30
CA SER A 34 7.99 4.85 4.90
C SER A 34 7.29 6.18 5.04
N PHE A 35 6.98 6.58 6.27
CA PHE A 35 6.35 7.85 6.55
C PHE A 35 7.26 9.03 6.17
N MET A 36 8.54 8.86 6.38
CA MET A 36 9.54 9.90 6.09
C MET A 36 9.65 10.21 4.60
N THR A 37 9.61 9.19 3.76
CA THR A 37 9.74 9.37 2.31
C THR A 37 8.41 9.34 1.59
N GLN A 38 7.33 9.02 2.30
CA GLN A 38 5.98 8.89 1.72
C GLN A 38 5.98 7.91 0.55
N LYS A 39 6.53 6.72 0.81
CA LYS A 39 6.58 5.66 -0.20
C LYS A 39 6.13 4.33 0.38
N LEU A 40 5.43 3.58 -0.45
CA LEU A 40 4.96 2.24 -0.10
C LEU A 40 5.71 1.22 -0.94
N THR A 41 6.29 0.23 -0.27
CA THR A 41 6.98 -0.87 -0.94
C THR A 41 6.17 -2.15 -0.71
N ILE A 42 5.81 -2.83 -1.80
CA ILE A 42 5.06 -4.08 -1.74
C ILE A 42 5.90 -5.18 -2.40
N LYS A 43 6.01 -6.32 -1.72
CA LYS A 43 6.61 -7.51 -2.30
C LYS A 43 5.51 -8.51 -2.59
N ALA A 44 5.37 -8.89 -3.84
CA ALA A 44 4.35 -9.84 -4.29
C ALA A 44 4.71 -10.36 -5.68
N PRO A 45 4.12 -11.50 -6.09
CA PRO A 45 4.32 -12.00 -7.44
C PRO A 45 3.83 -10.99 -8.48
N GLU A 46 4.59 -10.85 -9.56
CA GLU A 46 4.25 -9.92 -10.63
C GLU A 46 2.85 -10.16 -11.18
N GLU A 47 2.46 -11.42 -11.28
CA GLU A 47 1.14 -11.80 -11.79
C GLU A 47 -0.02 -11.23 -10.98
N LYS A 48 0.21 -11.08 -9.69
CA LYS A 48 -0.84 -10.60 -8.78
C LYS A 48 -0.70 -9.13 -8.42
N MET A 49 0.40 -8.51 -8.84
CA MET A 49 0.69 -7.14 -8.43
C MET A 49 -0.43 -6.15 -8.79
N ASN A 50 -0.96 -6.21 -10.00
CA ASN A 50 -2.02 -5.31 -10.41
C ASN A 50 -3.28 -5.46 -9.57
N ASP A 51 -3.67 -6.71 -9.30
CA ASP A 51 -4.84 -6.99 -8.47
C ASP A 51 -4.61 -6.52 -7.04
N ILE A 52 -3.41 -6.75 -6.52
CA ILE A 52 -3.04 -6.33 -5.17
C ILE A 52 -3.10 -4.81 -5.06
N LEU A 53 -2.58 -4.10 -6.03
CA LEU A 53 -2.60 -2.64 -6.01
C LEU A 53 -4.02 -2.08 -6.03
N LYS A 54 -4.89 -2.66 -6.85
CA LYS A 54 -6.29 -2.24 -6.90
C LYS A 54 -6.98 -2.49 -5.56
N GLU A 55 -6.77 -3.67 -4.98
CA GLU A 55 -7.37 -4.00 -3.71
C GLU A 55 -6.82 -3.12 -2.59
N ALA A 56 -5.53 -2.83 -2.62
CA ALA A 56 -4.90 -1.96 -1.63
C ALA A 56 -5.52 -0.56 -1.66
N VAL A 57 -5.66 0.02 -2.85
CA VAL A 57 -6.27 1.34 -3.01
C VAL A 57 -7.69 1.33 -2.47
N GLU A 58 -8.47 0.32 -2.84
CA GLU A 58 -9.85 0.21 -2.42
C GLU A 58 -9.99 0.06 -0.91
N LYS A 59 -9.22 -0.83 -0.32
CA LYS A 59 -9.28 -1.06 1.13
C LYS A 59 -8.83 0.15 1.93
N ILE A 60 -7.76 0.79 1.50
CA ILE A 60 -7.24 1.97 2.19
C ILE A 60 -8.21 3.14 2.05
N SER A 61 -8.81 3.30 0.89
CA SER A 61 -9.81 4.35 0.67
C SER A 61 -11.00 4.21 1.62
N LYS A 62 -11.38 2.97 1.95
CA LYS A 62 -12.47 2.72 2.88
C LYS A 62 -12.05 2.91 4.33
N ALA A 63 -10.84 2.46 4.67
CA ALA A 63 -10.36 2.51 6.04
C ALA A 63 -9.85 3.89 6.43
N ASP A 64 -9.21 4.58 5.49
CA ASP A 64 -8.61 5.88 5.72
C ASP A 64 -8.71 6.72 4.44
N PRO A 65 -9.83 7.42 4.23
CA PRO A 65 -10.03 8.21 3.00
C PRO A 65 -9.05 9.36 2.83
N ASP A 66 -8.37 9.76 3.90
CA ASP A 66 -7.36 10.82 3.82
C ASP A 66 -6.04 10.35 3.23
N THR A 67 -5.82 9.05 3.19
CA THR A 67 -4.60 8.47 2.63
C THR A 67 -4.80 8.20 1.14
N VAL A 68 -3.86 8.67 0.34
CA VAL A 68 -3.91 8.52 -1.12
C VAL A 68 -2.73 7.69 -1.63
N LEU A 69 -3.04 6.72 -2.47
CA LEU A 69 -2.03 5.89 -3.11
C LEU A 69 -1.91 6.32 -4.58
N TYR A 70 -0.70 6.68 -4.98
CA TYR A 70 -0.43 7.08 -6.36
C TYR A 70 0.06 5.87 -7.16
N VAL A 71 -0.88 5.07 -7.62
CA VAL A 71 -0.57 3.89 -8.40
C VAL A 71 -0.33 4.29 -9.85
N GLU A 72 0.86 4.00 -10.36
CA GLU A 72 1.17 4.24 -11.76
C GLU A 72 0.65 3.05 -12.54
N GLY A 73 -0.26 3.33 -13.42
CA GLY A 73 -1.04 2.36 -14.17
C GLY A 73 -0.32 1.51 -15.16
#